data_60adb48ce311867e3bd294d8da4c2463
#
_entry.id   60adb48ce311867e3bd294d8da4c2463
#
_cell.length_a   1.000
_cell.length_b   1.000
_cell.length_c   1.000
_cell.angle_alpha   90.00
_cell.angle_beta   90.00
_cell.angle_gamma   90.00
#
_symmetry.space_group_name_H-M   'P 1'
#
loop_
_entity.id
_entity.type
_entity.pdbx_description
1 polymer ?
#
loop_
_entity_poly.entity_id
_entity_poly.type
_entity_poly.pdbx_seq_one_letter_code
_entity_poly.pdbx_strand_id
1 'polypeptide(L)'
;MRVIVRREHPHPGATLDAFEIRDGYRYQAFTINTPGGQLAFLDARHRAHARVEDRIRTGKDTGIGHLPSRHAHINTVWIELALIAADLLALAQSMLLTDEPDLHRAEPKTLRYRLLHIAARITHGQRKVFLRLAEHWPWALALAKAFTRLRLIPLPA
;
A
#
# COMPACT_ATOMS: atom_id res chain seq x y z
N MET A 1 24.45 14.06 -17.18
CA MET A 1 23.30 14.28 -16.30
C MET A 1 22.37 15.29 -17.00
N ARG A 2 21.07 15.02 -17.05
CA ARG A 2 20.06 15.90 -17.64
C ARG A 2 19.18 16.45 -16.53
N VAL A 3 18.83 17.73 -16.61
CA VAL A 3 17.83 18.35 -15.76
C VAL A 3 16.54 18.47 -16.57
N ILE A 4 15.44 18.01 -16.02
CA ILE A 4 14.11 18.13 -16.61
C ILE A 4 13.28 18.99 -15.68
N VAL A 5 12.67 20.02 -16.22
CA VAL A 5 11.73 20.88 -15.48
C VAL A 5 10.33 20.59 -16.00
N ARG A 6 9.43 20.22 -15.10
CA ARG A 6 8.02 20.01 -15.38
C ARG A 6 7.22 21.22 -14.90
N ARG A 7 6.37 21.73 -15.78
CA ARG A 7 5.38 22.75 -15.46
C ARG A 7 3.99 22.14 -15.54
N GLU A 8 3.21 22.27 -14.50
CA GLU A 8 1.87 21.70 -14.44
C GLU A 8 0.90 22.62 -13.69
N HIS A 9 -0.41 22.50 -13.96
CA HIS A 9 -1.42 23.15 -13.14
C HIS A 9 -1.38 22.59 -11.72
N PRO A 10 -1.42 23.46 -10.69
CA PRO A 10 -1.40 23.01 -9.32
C PRO A 10 -2.68 22.21 -9.00
N HIS A 11 -2.52 21.08 -8.31
CA HIS A 11 -3.67 20.33 -7.80
C HIS A 11 -4.28 21.04 -6.58
N PRO A 12 -5.57 20.81 -6.25
CA PRO A 12 -6.19 21.34 -5.04
C PRO A 12 -5.38 20.95 -3.79
N GLY A 13 -5.01 21.95 -2.98
CA GLY A 13 -4.19 21.75 -1.79
C GLY A 13 -2.67 21.70 -2.03
N ALA A 14 -2.19 22.01 -3.23
CA ALA A 14 -0.75 22.16 -3.49
C ALA A 14 -0.17 23.36 -2.71
N THR A 15 0.94 23.13 -2.02
CA THR A 15 1.74 24.23 -1.48
C THR A 15 2.58 24.82 -2.60
N LEU A 16 2.40 26.12 -2.86
CA LEU A 16 3.08 26.86 -3.91
C LEU A 16 4.00 27.90 -3.28
N ASP A 17 5.13 28.18 -3.92
CA ASP A 17 5.98 29.30 -3.57
C ASP A 17 5.46 30.62 -4.16
N ALA A 18 6.10 31.75 -3.82
CA ALA A 18 5.66 33.07 -4.27
C ALA A 18 5.75 33.25 -5.79
N PHE A 19 6.71 32.58 -6.44
CA PHE A 19 6.85 32.63 -7.89
C PHE A 19 5.74 31.80 -8.57
N GLU A 20 5.47 30.60 -8.08
CA GLU A 20 4.44 29.69 -8.58
C GLU A 20 3.04 30.29 -8.43
N ILE A 21 2.78 30.98 -7.30
CA ILE A 21 1.52 31.70 -7.08
C ILE A 21 1.33 32.79 -8.14
N ARG A 22 2.38 33.55 -8.43
CA ARG A 22 2.33 34.63 -9.44
C ARG A 22 2.16 34.11 -10.85
N ASP A 23 2.84 33.00 -11.19
CA ASP A 23 2.81 32.41 -12.53
C ASP A 23 1.57 31.53 -12.76
N GLY A 24 0.91 31.07 -11.70
CA GLY A 24 -0.26 30.20 -11.77
C GLY A 24 0.05 28.72 -12.08
N TYR A 25 1.33 28.34 -12.03
CA TYR A 25 1.81 26.99 -12.32
C TYR A 25 2.73 26.49 -11.23
N ARG A 26 2.74 25.18 -11.05
CA ARG A 26 3.70 24.47 -10.21
C ARG A 26 4.87 23.98 -11.04
N TYR A 27 6.08 24.14 -10.51
CA TYR A 27 7.32 23.72 -11.14
C TYR A 27 7.99 22.61 -10.34
N GLN A 28 8.41 21.55 -11.01
CA GLN A 28 9.23 20.50 -10.42
C GLN A 28 10.45 20.23 -11.29
N ALA A 29 11.64 20.33 -10.71
CA ALA A 29 12.88 19.97 -11.36
C ALA A 29 13.37 18.61 -10.83
N PHE A 30 13.80 17.75 -11.74
CA PHE A 30 14.46 16.50 -11.38
C PHE A 30 15.61 16.18 -12.31
N THR A 31 16.57 15.43 -11.81
CA THR A 31 17.78 15.06 -12.55
C THR A 31 17.79 13.58 -12.89
N ILE A 32 18.30 13.26 -14.07
CA ILE A 32 18.47 11.88 -14.54
C ILE A 32 19.86 11.69 -15.13
N ASN A 33 20.36 10.47 -15.05
CA ASN A 33 21.60 10.05 -15.70
C ASN A 33 21.37 9.20 -16.96
N THR A 34 20.10 8.97 -17.35
CA THR A 34 19.76 8.21 -18.55
C THR A 34 20.19 9.00 -19.80
N PRO A 35 21.03 8.44 -20.67
CA PRO A 35 21.60 9.16 -21.80
C PRO A 35 20.60 9.50 -22.91
N GLY A 36 19.53 8.73 -23.05
CA GLY A 36 18.48 8.87 -24.07
C GLY A 36 17.06 8.77 -23.50
N GLY A 37 16.08 8.81 -24.38
CA GLY A 37 14.65 8.66 -24.08
C GLY A 37 13.83 9.93 -24.31
N GLN A 38 12.57 9.72 -24.68
CA GLN A 38 11.59 10.79 -24.85
C GLN A 38 11.23 11.41 -23.50
N LEU A 39 10.97 12.72 -23.47
CA LEU A 39 10.63 13.45 -22.24
C LEU A 39 9.40 12.86 -21.53
N ALA A 40 8.36 12.51 -22.30
CA ALA A 40 7.15 11.90 -21.76
C ALA A 40 7.43 10.58 -21.01
N PHE A 41 8.29 9.72 -21.56
CA PHE A 41 8.71 8.48 -20.92
C PHE A 41 9.52 8.73 -19.65
N LEU A 42 10.45 9.68 -19.70
CA LEU A 42 11.29 10.04 -18.56
C LEU A 42 10.49 10.65 -17.42
N ASP A 43 9.50 11.49 -17.73
CA ASP A 43 8.56 12.04 -16.75
C ASP A 43 7.67 10.96 -16.13
N ALA A 44 7.08 10.08 -16.95
CA ALA A 44 6.26 8.97 -16.46
C ALA A 44 7.07 8.04 -15.53
N ARG A 45 8.31 7.73 -15.89
CA ARG A 45 9.22 6.94 -15.06
C ARG A 45 9.56 7.66 -13.75
N HIS A 46 9.79 8.97 -13.77
CA HIS A 46 10.01 9.74 -12.55
C HIS A 46 8.78 9.75 -11.65
N ARG A 47 7.57 9.94 -12.20
CA ARG A 47 6.31 9.84 -11.44
C ARG A 47 6.12 8.47 -10.80
N ALA A 48 6.62 7.41 -11.42
CA ALA A 48 6.55 6.06 -10.85
C ALA A 48 7.38 5.89 -9.56
N HIS A 49 8.32 6.80 -9.25
CA HIS A 49 9.04 6.81 -7.96
C HIS A 49 8.11 7.00 -6.77
N ALA A 50 6.98 7.69 -6.92
CA ALA A 50 5.97 7.80 -5.86
C ALA A 50 5.48 6.43 -5.36
N ARG A 51 5.47 5.42 -6.23
CA ARG A 51 5.13 4.03 -5.84
C ARG A 51 6.19 3.41 -4.93
N VAL A 52 7.46 3.75 -5.12
CA VAL A 52 8.56 3.27 -4.26
C VAL A 52 8.45 3.92 -2.88
N GLU A 53 8.19 5.23 -2.83
CA GLU A 53 7.98 5.94 -1.57
C GLU A 53 6.78 5.39 -0.80
N ASP A 54 5.70 5.07 -1.50
CA ASP A 54 4.52 4.43 -0.93
C ASP A 54 4.82 3.03 -0.40
N ARG A 55 5.63 2.24 -1.10
CA ARG A 55 6.11 0.93 -0.65
C ARG A 55 7.00 1.04 0.60
N ILE A 56 7.89 2.02 0.65
CA ILE A 56 8.73 2.28 1.84
C ILE A 56 7.84 2.67 3.04
N ARG A 57 6.85 3.52 2.83
CA ARG A 57 5.88 3.91 3.87
C ARG A 57 5.10 2.68 4.37
N THR A 58 4.57 1.87 3.46
CA THR A 58 3.90 0.60 3.80
C THR A 58 4.81 -0.32 4.60
N GLY A 59 6.07 -0.49 4.19
CA GLY A 59 7.06 -1.27 4.94
C GLY A 59 7.30 -0.75 6.36
N LYS A 60 7.40 0.56 6.53
CA LYS A 60 7.52 1.18 7.87
C LYS A 60 6.29 0.89 8.75
N ASP A 61 5.10 0.95 8.17
CA ASP A 61 3.84 0.68 8.87
C ASP A 61 3.63 -0.81 9.19
N THR A 62 4.30 -1.72 8.46
CA THR A 62 4.29 -3.17 8.71
C THR A 62 5.42 -3.66 9.63
N GLY A 63 6.34 -2.80 10.02
CA GLY A 63 7.33 -3.15 11.05
C GLY A 63 8.77 -2.71 10.81
N ILE A 64 9.14 -2.27 9.60
CA ILE A 64 10.52 -1.82 9.30
C ILE A 64 10.91 -0.57 10.10
N GLY A 65 9.94 0.25 10.51
CA GLY A 65 10.17 1.47 11.28
C GLY A 65 10.73 1.23 12.70
N HIS A 66 10.62 0.02 13.23
CA HIS A 66 11.03 -0.32 14.58
C HIS A 66 11.74 -1.68 14.61
N LEU A 67 13.06 -1.65 14.65
CA LEU A 67 13.87 -2.85 14.75
C LEU A 67 13.86 -3.40 16.17
N PRO A 68 13.58 -4.71 16.37
CA PRO A 68 13.36 -5.29 17.70
C PRO A 68 14.64 -5.58 18.49
N SER A 69 15.81 -5.57 17.85
CA SER A 69 17.05 -6.05 18.48
C SER A 69 18.24 -5.15 18.20
N ARG A 70 19.28 -5.29 19.03
CA ARG A 70 20.61 -4.73 18.78
C ARG A 70 21.46 -5.62 17.84
N HIS A 71 21.01 -6.84 17.58
CA HIS A 71 21.74 -7.83 16.76
C HIS A 71 21.25 -7.76 15.30
N ALA A 72 22.19 -7.55 14.38
CA ALA A 72 21.89 -7.37 12.96
C ALA A 72 21.12 -8.56 12.36
N HIS A 73 21.53 -9.80 12.66
CA HIS A 73 20.89 -11.00 12.13
C HIS A 73 19.40 -11.14 12.53
N ILE A 74 19.04 -10.74 13.77
CA ILE A 74 17.65 -10.73 14.21
C ILE A 74 16.86 -9.65 13.44
N ASN A 75 17.45 -8.49 13.25
CA ASN A 75 16.83 -7.40 12.50
C ASN A 75 16.67 -7.75 11.02
N THR A 76 17.60 -8.51 10.43
CA THR A 76 17.46 -8.99 9.04
C THR A 76 16.21 -9.86 8.90
N VAL A 77 16.05 -10.87 9.76
CA VAL A 77 14.84 -11.72 9.74
C VAL A 77 13.58 -10.90 9.99
N TRP A 78 13.62 -9.93 10.90
CA TRP A 78 12.48 -9.04 11.15
C TRP A 78 12.10 -8.23 9.92
N ILE A 79 13.07 -7.66 9.19
CA ILE A 79 12.84 -6.91 7.96
C ILE A 79 12.21 -7.82 6.89
N GLU A 80 12.71 -9.02 6.71
CA GLU A 80 12.16 -10.00 5.76
C GLU A 80 10.71 -10.34 6.09
N LEU A 81 10.37 -10.60 7.35
CA LEU A 81 9.00 -10.85 7.78
C LEU A 81 8.09 -9.63 7.56
N ALA A 82 8.58 -8.43 7.84
CA ALA A 82 7.83 -7.19 7.60
C ALA A 82 7.57 -6.94 6.10
N LEU A 83 8.53 -7.27 5.23
CA LEU A 83 8.37 -7.18 3.78
C LEU A 83 7.35 -8.22 3.27
N ILE A 84 7.44 -9.47 3.74
CA ILE A 84 6.44 -10.51 3.42
C ILE A 84 5.04 -10.05 3.85
N ALA A 85 4.90 -9.47 5.05
CA ALA A 85 3.62 -8.94 5.52
C ALA A 85 3.10 -7.81 4.62
N ALA A 86 3.97 -6.91 4.16
CA ALA A 86 3.61 -5.84 3.23
C ALA A 86 3.16 -6.39 1.86
N ASP A 87 3.82 -7.43 1.35
CA ASP A 87 3.44 -8.08 0.10
C ASP A 87 2.12 -8.83 0.24
N LEU A 88 1.88 -9.54 1.34
CA LEU A 88 0.61 -10.19 1.62
C LEU A 88 -0.55 -9.18 1.70
N LEU A 89 -0.34 -8.01 2.31
CA LEU A 89 -1.32 -6.94 2.32
C LEU A 89 -1.61 -6.43 0.90
N ALA A 90 -0.57 -6.20 0.09
CA ALA A 90 -0.74 -5.75 -1.29
C ALA A 90 -1.49 -6.78 -2.14
N LEU A 91 -1.19 -8.07 -1.98
CA LEU A 91 -1.90 -9.17 -2.65
C LEU A 91 -3.36 -9.23 -2.19
N ALA A 92 -3.62 -9.16 -0.88
CA ALA A 92 -4.97 -9.15 -0.35
C ALA A 92 -5.79 -7.97 -0.90
N GLN A 93 -5.22 -6.77 -0.96
CA GLN A 93 -5.87 -5.61 -1.53
C GLN A 93 -6.18 -5.78 -3.02
N SER A 94 -5.21 -6.26 -3.80
CA SER A 94 -5.35 -6.38 -5.25
C SER A 94 -6.23 -7.54 -5.71
N MET A 95 -6.33 -8.62 -4.93
CA MET A 95 -7.05 -9.83 -5.31
C MET A 95 -8.37 -10.02 -4.57
N LEU A 96 -8.42 -9.64 -3.29
CA LEU A 96 -9.55 -9.97 -2.42
C LEU A 96 -10.47 -8.79 -2.13
N LEU A 97 -9.96 -7.55 -2.18
CA LEU A 97 -10.68 -6.33 -1.80
C LEU A 97 -11.01 -5.42 -2.99
N THR A 98 -11.07 -5.95 -4.20
CA THR A 98 -11.27 -5.18 -5.44
C THR A 98 -12.59 -4.42 -5.49
N ASP A 99 -13.65 -4.94 -4.86
CA ASP A 99 -14.98 -4.33 -4.85
C ASP A 99 -15.19 -3.34 -3.69
N GLU A 100 -14.16 -3.15 -2.87
CA GLU A 100 -14.20 -2.30 -1.68
C GLU A 100 -13.18 -1.15 -1.83
N PRO A 101 -13.51 -0.06 -2.54
CA PRO A 101 -12.56 1.00 -2.90
C PRO A 101 -11.80 1.58 -1.69
N ASP A 102 -12.50 1.71 -0.56
CA ASP A 102 -11.94 2.24 0.69
C ASP A 102 -10.92 1.30 1.36
N LEU A 103 -11.03 -0.01 1.10
CA LEU A 103 -10.09 -1.02 1.62
C LEU A 103 -9.00 -1.31 0.61
N HIS A 104 -9.33 -1.31 -0.68
CA HIS A 104 -8.39 -1.56 -1.77
C HIS A 104 -7.19 -0.59 -1.76
N ARG A 105 -7.42 0.67 -1.36
CA ARG A 105 -6.39 1.73 -1.30
C ARG A 105 -5.99 2.12 0.12
N ALA A 106 -6.49 1.40 1.12
CA ALA A 106 -6.25 1.75 2.51
C ALA A 106 -4.80 1.50 2.93
N GLU A 107 -4.27 2.35 3.79
CA GLU A 107 -2.97 2.14 4.42
C GLU A 107 -3.00 0.93 5.38
N PRO A 108 -1.85 0.28 5.64
CA PRO A 108 -1.76 -0.91 6.51
C PRO A 108 -2.41 -0.73 7.88
N LYS A 109 -2.25 0.44 8.50
CA LYS A 109 -2.87 0.76 9.79
C LYS A 109 -4.38 0.73 9.73
N THR A 110 -4.94 1.29 8.65
CA THR A 110 -6.38 1.31 8.40
C THR A 110 -6.92 -0.11 8.15
N LEU A 111 -6.22 -0.92 7.35
CA LEU A 111 -6.58 -2.31 7.12
C LEU A 111 -6.54 -3.12 8.42
N ARG A 112 -5.49 -2.95 9.22
CA ARG A 112 -5.38 -3.61 10.52
C ARG A 112 -6.58 -3.29 11.41
N TYR A 113 -6.95 -2.02 11.50
CA TYR A 113 -8.12 -1.62 12.28
C TYR A 113 -9.41 -2.20 11.71
N ARG A 114 -9.66 -2.00 10.42
CA ARG A 114 -10.94 -2.34 9.78
C ARG A 114 -11.19 -3.85 9.67
N LEU A 115 -10.14 -4.63 9.38
CA LEU A 115 -10.27 -6.06 9.11
C LEU A 115 -9.78 -6.96 10.24
N LEU A 116 -8.74 -6.57 11.00
CA LEU A 116 -8.16 -7.44 12.02
C LEU A 116 -8.63 -7.15 13.45
N HIS A 117 -9.28 -6.01 13.70
CA HIS A 117 -9.85 -5.69 15.01
C HIS A 117 -11.31 -6.14 15.17
N ILE A 118 -11.85 -6.85 14.18
CA ILE A 118 -13.20 -7.40 14.28
C ILE A 118 -13.26 -8.49 15.37
N ALA A 119 -14.25 -8.40 16.24
CA ALA A 119 -14.52 -9.47 17.19
C ALA A 119 -15.02 -10.70 16.44
N ALA A 120 -14.45 -11.85 16.73
CA ALA A 120 -14.80 -13.10 16.08
C ALA A 120 -14.78 -14.27 17.05
N ARG A 121 -15.57 -15.31 16.79
CA ARG A 121 -15.62 -16.55 17.55
C ARG A 121 -15.49 -17.76 16.63
N ILE A 122 -14.60 -18.69 17.01
CA ILE A 122 -14.48 -19.97 16.34
C ILE A 122 -15.55 -20.92 16.92
N THR A 123 -16.33 -21.54 16.05
CA THR A 123 -17.32 -22.55 16.39
C THR A 123 -17.09 -23.82 15.57
N HIS A 124 -17.36 -24.98 16.18
CA HIS A 124 -17.23 -26.28 15.55
C HIS A 124 -18.63 -26.86 15.32
N GLY A 125 -18.85 -27.45 14.15
CA GLY A 125 -20.11 -28.13 13.85
C GLY A 125 -20.03 -28.87 12.51
N GLN A 126 -20.72 -30.00 12.42
CA GLN A 126 -20.80 -30.81 11.18
C GLN A 126 -19.43 -31.10 10.54
N ARG A 127 -18.39 -31.41 11.33
CA ARG A 127 -17.01 -31.62 10.92
C ARG A 127 -16.36 -30.40 10.24
N LYS A 128 -16.92 -29.19 10.48
CA LYS A 128 -16.39 -27.92 9.92
C LYS A 128 -16.08 -26.96 11.05
N VAL A 129 -15.12 -26.10 10.78
CA VAL A 129 -14.77 -24.97 11.64
C VAL A 129 -15.35 -23.70 11.01
N PHE A 130 -16.07 -22.93 11.80
CA PHE A 130 -16.67 -21.66 11.36
C PHE A 130 -16.04 -20.53 12.14
N LEU A 131 -15.62 -19.50 11.44
CA LEU A 131 -15.26 -18.21 12.00
C LEU A 131 -16.50 -17.30 11.92
N ARG A 132 -17.12 -17.05 13.07
CA ARG A 132 -18.29 -16.16 13.17
C ARG A 132 -17.82 -14.76 13.51
N LEU A 133 -18.04 -13.83 12.57
CA LEU A 133 -17.68 -12.42 12.71
C LEU A 133 -18.81 -11.66 13.42
N ALA A 134 -18.46 -10.59 14.13
CA ALA A 134 -19.44 -9.69 14.73
C ALA A 134 -20.21 -8.95 13.63
N GLU A 135 -21.51 -9.19 13.52
CA GLU A 135 -22.37 -8.70 12.44
C GLU A 135 -22.45 -7.16 12.41
N HIS A 136 -22.43 -6.51 13.57
CA HIS A 136 -22.48 -5.06 13.69
C HIS A 136 -21.18 -4.34 13.25
N TRP A 137 -20.11 -5.08 12.94
CA TRP A 137 -18.86 -4.48 12.47
C TRP A 137 -19.00 -4.02 11.01
N PRO A 138 -18.73 -2.74 10.69
CA PRO A 138 -19.03 -2.18 9.38
C PRO A 138 -18.40 -2.93 8.20
N TRP A 139 -17.23 -3.54 8.41
CA TRP A 139 -16.46 -4.25 7.38
C TRP A 139 -16.55 -5.78 7.48
N ALA A 140 -17.48 -6.32 8.29
CA ALA A 140 -17.65 -7.76 8.45
C ALA A 140 -17.98 -8.45 7.13
N LEU A 141 -18.88 -7.85 6.32
CA LEU A 141 -19.25 -8.38 5.02
C LEU A 141 -18.08 -8.36 4.02
N ALA A 142 -17.30 -7.29 4.00
CA ALA A 142 -16.12 -7.17 3.15
C ALA A 142 -15.10 -8.27 3.48
N LEU A 143 -14.84 -8.52 4.77
CA LEU A 143 -13.96 -9.59 5.21
C LEU A 143 -14.48 -10.98 4.83
N ALA A 144 -15.79 -11.23 4.98
CA ALA A 144 -16.41 -12.51 4.60
C ALA A 144 -16.30 -12.76 3.07
N LYS A 145 -16.56 -11.74 2.24
CA LYS A 145 -16.37 -11.82 0.79
C LYS A 145 -14.90 -12.08 0.43
N ALA A 146 -13.97 -11.35 1.04
CA ALA A 146 -12.53 -11.55 0.82
C ALA A 146 -12.10 -12.97 1.16
N PHE A 147 -12.58 -13.54 2.27
CA PHE A 147 -12.31 -14.92 2.64
C PHE A 147 -12.87 -15.93 1.65
N THR A 148 -14.07 -15.68 1.13
CA THR A 148 -14.67 -16.54 0.07
C THR A 148 -13.81 -16.52 -1.20
N ARG A 149 -13.34 -15.35 -1.63
CA ARG A 149 -12.43 -15.21 -2.78
C ARG A 149 -11.10 -15.93 -2.56
N LEU A 150 -10.52 -15.78 -1.38
CA LEU A 150 -9.28 -16.48 -1.01
C LEU A 150 -9.42 -17.99 -1.18
N ARG A 151 -10.55 -18.58 -0.80
CA ARG A 151 -10.81 -20.01 -0.95
C ARG A 151 -11.00 -20.47 -2.40
N LEU A 152 -11.27 -19.57 -3.32
CA LEU A 152 -11.41 -19.86 -4.75
C LEU A 152 -10.05 -19.81 -5.49
N ILE A 153 -9.01 -19.29 -4.85
CA ILE A 153 -7.66 -19.32 -5.44
C ILE A 153 -7.19 -20.77 -5.50
N PRO A 154 -6.86 -21.27 -6.71
CA PRO A 154 -6.37 -22.64 -6.84
C PRO A 154 -5.05 -22.82 -6.09
N LEU A 155 -4.93 -23.87 -5.33
CA LEU A 155 -3.66 -24.25 -4.71
C LEU A 155 -2.69 -24.71 -5.81
N PRO A 156 -1.40 -24.39 -5.69
CA PRO A 156 -0.40 -24.92 -6.59
C PRO A 156 -0.38 -26.45 -6.50
N ALA A 157 -0.27 -27.11 -7.65
CA ALA A 157 -0.19 -28.55 -7.77
C ALA A 157 1.13 -29.07 -7.19
#